data_91160fc934b7839ca65695ff14c6fd4d
#
_entry.id   91160fc934b7839ca65695ff14c6fd4d
#
_cell.length_a   1.000
_cell.length_b   1.000
_cell.length_c   1.000
_cell.angle_alpha   90.00
_cell.angle_beta   90.00
_cell.angle_gamma   90.00
#
_symmetry.space_group_name_H-M   'P 1'
#
loop_
_entity.id
_entity.type
_entity.pdbx_description
1 polymer ?
#
loop_
_entity_poly.entity_id
_entity_poly.type
_entity_poly.pdbx_seq_one_letter_code
_entity_poly.pdbx_strand_id
1 'polypeptide(L)'
;GARASLLEGKMVSPVASCGGSAANTVVGLSNLGGNCGFIGKVKNDAAGEQFKSSMKELNIIFETPPSTEGAPTAKCLIFVTPDAQRSMNTFLGASTELQPLDLSKELIGLSKILYLEGYLWDPPNAKRAFLKAINIAKESKTKVALSLSDAFCVGRYRSEFLDLIEKHVDILFGNETEILSLYQTKSFDEAVQLVQKDCDVVALTRDARGSVVVENNNFFEIKPQKVSK
;
A
#
# COMPACT_ATOMS: atom_id res chain seq x y z
N GLY A 1 -18.45 10.30 9.80
CA GLY A 1 -19.57 11.22 9.64
C GLY A 1 -20.90 10.51 9.63
N ALA A 2 -22.03 11.24 9.58
CA ALA A 2 -23.39 10.70 9.72
C ALA A 2 -23.69 9.48 8.84
N ARG A 3 -23.20 9.45 7.59
CA ARG A 3 -23.39 8.31 6.69
C ARG A 3 -22.67 7.06 7.18
N ALA A 4 -21.47 7.18 7.72
CA ALA A 4 -20.74 6.04 8.27
C ALA A 4 -21.44 5.46 9.48
N SER A 5 -21.91 6.31 10.41
CA SER A 5 -22.68 5.87 11.59
C SER A 5 -24.01 5.19 11.20
N LEU A 6 -24.69 5.70 10.16
CA LEU A 6 -25.90 5.07 9.62
C LEU A 6 -25.61 3.66 9.06
N LEU A 7 -24.52 3.51 8.33
CA LEU A 7 -24.10 2.24 7.75
C LEU A 7 -23.67 1.24 8.84
N GLU A 8 -22.89 1.72 9.82
CA GLU A 8 -22.44 0.92 10.96
C GLU A 8 -23.64 0.36 11.76
N GLY A 9 -24.69 1.17 11.96
CA GLY A 9 -25.92 0.73 12.61
C GLY A 9 -26.74 -0.32 11.82
N LYS A 10 -26.42 -0.55 10.55
CA LYS A 10 -27.04 -1.61 9.72
C LYS A 10 -26.25 -2.91 9.68
N MET A 11 -25.04 -2.92 10.23
CA MET A 11 -24.20 -4.12 10.23
C MET A 11 -24.72 -5.11 11.29
N VAL A 12 -24.88 -6.37 10.89
CA VAL A 12 -25.26 -7.46 11.79
C VAL A 12 -24.00 -8.16 12.25
N SER A 13 -23.74 -8.16 13.56
CA SER A 13 -22.57 -8.80 14.18
C SER A 13 -21.23 -8.43 13.49
N PRO A 14 -20.87 -7.14 13.44
CA PRO A 14 -19.63 -6.74 12.79
C PRO A 14 -18.42 -7.30 13.54
N VAL A 15 -17.46 -7.80 12.78
CA VAL A 15 -16.14 -8.19 13.30
C VAL A 15 -15.16 -7.06 13.00
N ALA A 16 -14.51 -6.54 14.03
CA ALA A 16 -13.46 -5.53 13.88
C ALA A 16 -12.08 -6.21 13.80
N SER A 17 -11.29 -5.81 12.82
CA SER A 17 -9.89 -6.21 12.70
C SER A 17 -9.04 -5.03 12.25
N CYS A 18 -7.77 -5.05 12.62
CA CYS A 18 -6.82 -4.09 12.07
C CYS A 18 -6.64 -4.35 10.57
N GLY A 19 -6.45 -3.28 9.79
CA GLY A 19 -6.35 -3.36 8.33
C GLY A 19 -5.65 -2.14 7.75
N GLY A 20 -5.73 -2.03 6.44
CA GLY A 20 -5.01 -1.09 5.60
C GLY A 20 -4.03 -1.84 4.72
N SER A 21 -3.91 -1.44 3.44
CA SER A 21 -3.12 -2.20 2.45
C SER A 21 -1.66 -2.38 2.86
N ALA A 22 -0.97 -1.31 3.24
CA ALA A 22 0.42 -1.40 3.73
C ALA A 22 0.53 -2.17 5.05
N ALA A 23 -0.42 -2.00 5.97
CA ALA A 23 -0.46 -2.76 7.21
C ALA A 23 -0.63 -4.26 6.95
N ASN A 24 -1.56 -4.65 6.06
CA ASN A 24 -1.76 -6.04 5.68
C ASN A 24 -0.50 -6.63 5.02
N THR A 25 0.22 -5.85 4.23
CA THR A 25 1.49 -6.27 3.59
C THR A 25 2.55 -6.59 4.64
N VAL A 26 2.78 -5.71 5.61
CA VAL A 26 3.78 -5.97 6.66
C VAL A 26 3.35 -7.09 7.61
N VAL A 27 2.05 -7.24 7.89
CA VAL A 27 1.52 -8.38 8.66
C VAL A 27 1.76 -9.70 7.92
N GLY A 28 1.47 -9.76 6.62
CA GLY A 28 1.75 -10.92 5.80
C GLY A 28 3.25 -11.28 5.80
N LEU A 29 4.12 -10.29 5.66
CA LEU A 29 5.56 -10.49 5.67
C LEU A 29 6.07 -10.93 7.05
N SER A 30 5.55 -10.35 8.13
CA SER A 30 5.89 -10.77 9.50
C SER A 30 5.49 -12.21 9.77
N ASN A 31 4.30 -12.64 9.33
CA ASN A 31 3.84 -14.03 9.44
C ASN A 31 4.73 -15.02 8.64
N LEU A 32 5.43 -14.55 7.63
CA LEU A 32 6.44 -15.32 6.89
C LEU A 32 7.83 -15.25 7.51
N GLY A 33 7.97 -14.67 8.70
CA GLY A 33 9.24 -14.56 9.45
C GLY A 33 10.08 -13.33 9.07
N GLY A 34 9.52 -12.38 8.33
CA GLY A 34 10.20 -11.12 7.99
C GLY A 34 10.24 -10.15 9.17
N ASN A 35 11.34 -9.41 9.32
CA ASN A 35 11.42 -8.28 10.25
C ASN A 35 10.82 -7.04 9.60
N CYS A 36 9.77 -6.48 10.20
CA CYS A 36 9.00 -5.42 9.60
C CYS A 36 8.91 -4.18 10.49
N GLY A 37 8.89 -3.02 9.85
CA GLY A 37 8.47 -1.76 10.45
C GLY A 37 7.33 -1.15 9.65
N PHE A 38 6.50 -0.37 10.31
CA PHE A 38 5.38 0.35 9.72
C PHE A 38 5.46 1.83 10.09
N ILE A 39 5.30 2.69 9.10
CA ILE A 39 5.17 4.14 9.28
C ILE A 39 3.80 4.54 8.74
N GLY A 40 2.96 5.08 9.61
CA GLY A 40 1.61 5.49 9.27
C GLY A 40 1.03 6.37 10.36
N LYS A 41 -0.14 6.97 10.16
CA LYS A 41 -0.74 7.88 11.12
C LYS A 41 -2.06 7.33 11.65
N VAL A 42 -2.17 7.26 12.96
CA VAL A 42 -3.41 6.98 13.69
C VAL A 42 -3.71 8.15 14.62
N LYS A 43 -4.93 8.23 15.11
CA LYS A 43 -5.33 9.17 16.17
C LYS A 43 -5.05 8.54 17.54
N ASN A 44 -4.86 9.36 18.54
CA ASN A 44 -4.88 8.94 19.95
C ASN A 44 -6.34 8.66 20.38
N ASP A 45 -6.89 7.55 19.88
CA ASP A 45 -8.23 7.05 20.16
C ASP A 45 -8.21 5.52 20.31
N ALA A 46 -9.34 4.94 20.72
CA ALA A 46 -9.43 3.50 20.97
C ALA A 46 -9.02 2.64 19.75
N ALA A 47 -9.36 3.07 18.53
CA ALA A 47 -8.99 2.35 17.30
C ALA A 47 -7.47 2.47 17.01
N GLY A 48 -6.88 3.63 17.28
CA GLY A 48 -5.43 3.85 17.16
C GLY A 48 -4.63 3.00 18.16
N GLU A 49 -5.10 2.92 19.41
CA GLU A 49 -4.46 2.06 20.43
C GLU A 49 -4.60 0.58 20.09
N GLN A 50 -5.76 0.14 19.60
CA GLN A 50 -5.95 -1.22 19.11
C GLN A 50 -5.00 -1.55 17.96
N PHE A 51 -4.87 -0.64 16.98
CA PHE A 51 -3.95 -0.82 15.85
C PHE A 51 -2.49 -0.95 16.34
N LYS A 52 -2.06 -0.07 17.24
CA LYS A 52 -0.71 -0.11 17.84
C LYS A 52 -0.44 -1.41 18.60
N SER A 53 -1.40 -1.87 19.40
CA SER A 53 -1.30 -3.14 20.12
C SER A 53 -1.17 -4.33 19.16
N SER A 54 -1.96 -4.37 18.11
CA SER A 54 -1.89 -5.42 17.09
C SER A 54 -0.53 -5.45 16.36
N MET A 55 0.04 -4.29 16.02
CA MET A 55 1.38 -4.24 15.43
C MET A 55 2.44 -4.79 16.39
N LYS A 56 2.35 -4.42 17.67
CA LYS A 56 3.27 -4.90 18.70
C LYS A 56 3.18 -6.42 18.92
N GLU A 57 1.97 -6.99 18.96
CA GLU A 57 1.75 -8.43 19.10
C GLU A 57 2.39 -9.24 17.98
N LEU A 58 2.47 -8.65 16.77
CA LEU A 58 3.10 -9.22 15.59
C LEU A 58 4.59 -8.88 15.46
N ASN A 59 5.20 -8.26 16.48
CA ASN A 59 6.58 -7.78 16.46
C ASN A 59 6.90 -6.83 15.31
N ILE A 60 5.91 -6.06 14.84
CA ILE A 60 6.09 -5.03 13.84
C ILE A 60 6.42 -3.71 14.55
N ILE A 61 7.53 -3.09 14.19
CA ILE A 61 7.96 -1.79 14.75
C ILE A 61 7.00 -0.71 14.25
N PHE A 62 6.26 -0.09 15.16
CA PHE A 62 5.36 1.03 14.87
C PHE A 62 5.53 2.13 15.94
N GLU A 63 6.33 3.13 15.64
CA GLU A 63 6.72 4.19 16.60
C GLU A 63 6.22 5.58 16.17
N THR A 64 5.50 5.69 15.05
CA THR A 64 4.95 6.97 14.60
C THR A 64 4.03 7.55 15.69
N PRO A 65 4.28 8.78 16.16
CA PRO A 65 3.45 9.39 17.19
C PRO A 65 2.01 9.55 16.70
N PRO A 66 1.00 9.19 17.51
CA PRO A 66 -0.40 9.39 17.12
C PRO A 66 -0.75 10.87 17.05
N SER A 67 -1.72 11.23 16.20
CA SER A 67 -2.31 12.56 16.18
C SER A 67 -3.11 12.81 17.48
N THR A 68 -2.90 13.97 18.11
CA THR A 68 -3.69 14.42 19.27
C THR A 68 -4.90 15.27 18.86
N GLU A 69 -4.88 15.81 17.64
CA GLU A 69 -5.93 16.64 17.05
C GLU A 69 -6.35 16.06 15.68
N GLY A 70 -7.31 16.66 15.03
CA GLY A 70 -7.74 16.27 13.68
C GLY A 70 -8.74 15.11 13.64
N ALA A 71 -8.73 14.40 12.53
CA ALA A 71 -9.68 13.32 12.25
C ALA A 71 -9.43 12.06 13.10
N PRO A 72 -10.45 11.26 13.42
CA PRO A 72 -10.26 9.98 14.10
C PRO A 72 -9.43 9.00 13.24
N THR A 73 -8.97 7.92 13.87
CA THR A 73 -8.30 6.83 13.18
C THR A 73 -9.14 6.30 12.00
N ALA A 74 -8.48 5.93 10.92
CA ALA A 74 -9.11 5.41 9.71
C ALA A 74 -10.01 4.20 10.02
N LYS A 75 -11.14 4.10 9.31
CA LYS A 75 -12.10 2.99 9.42
C LYS A 75 -12.63 2.63 8.04
N CYS A 76 -12.69 1.34 7.74
CA CYS A 76 -13.37 0.83 6.56
C CYS A 76 -14.53 -0.07 6.97
N LEU A 77 -15.75 0.27 6.55
CA LEU A 77 -16.92 -0.59 6.71
C LEU A 77 -17.04 -1.47 5.48
N ILE A 78 -16.88 -2.77 5.67
CA ILE A 78 -16.89 -3.75 4.59
C ILE A 78 -18.17 -4.57 4.69
N PHE A 79 -18.99 -4.48 3.65
CA PHE A 79 -20.18 -5.30 3.49
C PHE A 79 -19.88 -6.42 2.51
N VAL A 80 -20.14 -7.64 2.94
CA VAL A 80 -19.92 -8.84 2.13
C VAL A 80 -21.28 -9.43 1.77
N THR A 81 -21.54 -9.59 0.48
CA THR A 81 -22.77 -10.22 -0.02
C THR A 81 -22.61 -11.75 -0.08
N PRO A 82 -23.73 -12.53 -0.15
CA PRO A 82 -23.68 -14.00 -0.17
C PRO A 82 -22.82 -14.60 -1.28
N ASP A 83 -22.63 -13.88 -2.38
CA ASP A 83 -21.76 -14.24 -3.51
C ASP A 83 -20.27 -13.81 -3.29
N ALA A 84 -19.94 -13.43 -2.05
CA ALA A 84 -18.60 -12.99 -1.62
C ALA A 84 -18.12 -11.68 -2.27
N GLN A 85 -19.00 -10.86 -2.86
CA GLN A 85 -18.64 -9.52 -3.29
C GLN A 85 -18.53 -8.58 -2.10
N ARG A 86 -17.58 -7.63 -2.18
CA ARG A 86 -17.30 -6.69 -1.10
C ARG A 86 -17.59 -5.26 -1.53
N SER A 87 -18.39 -4.57 -0.73
CA SER A 87 -18.56 -3.12 -0.83
C SER A 87 -17.82 -2.44 0.32
N MET A 88 -16.84 -1.61 0.00
CA MET A 88 -15.97 -0.95 0.97
C MET A 88 -16.37 0.52 1.12
N ASN A 89 -16.64 0.95 2.35
CA ASN A 89 -16.89 2.35 2.67
C ASN A 89 -15.75 2.83 3.57
N THR A 90 -14.74 3.42 2.95
CA THR A 90 -13.50 3.82 3.61
C THR A 90 -13.57 5.28 4.06
N PHE A 91 -13.26 5.50 5.34
CA PHE A 91 -12.95 6.78 5.91
C PHE A 91 -11.46 6.79 6.26
N LEU A 92 -10.67 7.57 5.54
CA LEU A 92 -9.22 7.57 5.68
C LEU A 92 -8.72 8.24 6.98
N GLY A 93 -9.49 9.18 7.54
CA GLY A 93 -9.20 9.78 8.85
C GLY A 93 -7.77 10.29 9.00
N ALA A 94 -7.18 10.03 10.15
CA ALA A 94 -5.83 10.45 10.51
C ALA A 94 -4.75 9.93 9.55
N SER A 95 -4.99 8.85 8.79
CA SER A 95 -3.99 8.33 7.86
C SER A 95 -3.59 9.34 6.77
N THR A 96 -4.47 10.28 6.42
CA THR A 96 -4.18 11.35 5.46
C THR A 96 -3.31 12.48 6.03
N GLU A 97 -3.09 12.47 7.34
CA GLU A 97 -2.30 13.49 8.06
C GLU A 97 -0.81 13.10 8.18
N LEU A 98 -0.39 11.98 7.59
CA LEU A 98 1.01 11.59 7.53
C LEU A 98 1.85 12.71 6.90
N GLN A 99 2.94 13.07 7.55
CA GLN A 99 3.78 14.20 7.15
C GLN A 99 5.28 13.89 7.30
N PRO A 100 6.18 14.70 6.73
CA PRO A 100 7.62 14.46 6.76
C PRO A 100 8.24 14.32 8.16
N LEU A 101 7.64 14.87 9.20
CA LEU A 101 8.11 14.76 10.59
C LEU A 101 7.77 13.39 11.23
N ASP A 102 6.83 12.65 10.64
CA ASP A 102 6.43 11.33 11.14
C ASP A 102 7.40 10.21 10.69
N LEU A 103 8.33 10.52 9.80
CA LEU A 103 9.28 9.54 9.26
C LEU A 103 10.43 9.27 10.23
N SER A 104 10.67 8.01 10.53
CA SER A 104 11.87 7.55 11.22
C SER A 104 13.01 7.33 10.21
N LYS A 105 14.00 8.23 10.21
CA LYS A 105 15.20 8.08 9.36
C LYS A 105 15.96 6.80 9.70
N GLU A 106 16.01 6.46 10.98
CA GLU A 106 16.68 5.25 11.46
C GLU A 106 16.01 3.98 10.95
N LEU A 107 14.67 3.88 11.11
CA LEU A 107 13.90 2.71 10.64
C LEU A 107 14.04 2.51 9.12
N ILE A 108 13.96 3.58 8.34
CA ILE A 108 14.13 3.52 6.89
C ILE A 108 15.57 3.10 6.55
N GLY A 109 16.58 3.69 7.21
CA GLY A 109 17.99 3.44 6.91
C GLY A 109 18.46 2.04 7.31
N LEU A 110 17.85 1.42 8.31
CA LEU A 110 18.14 0.04 8.73
C LEU A 110 17.37 -1.00 7.88
N SER A 111 16.42 -0.58 7.10
CA SER A 111 15.60 -1.49 6.28
C SER A 111 16.33 -1.86 4.98
N LYS A 112 16.09 -3.08 4.50
CA LYS A 112 16.54 -3.50 3.16
C LYS A 112 15.67 -2.91 2.05
N ILE A 113 14.38 -2.75 2.33
CA ILE A 113 13.37 -2.29 1.37
C ILE A 113 12.44 -1.30 2.08
N LEU A 114 12.23 -0.14 1.47
CA LEU A 114 11.16 0.79 1.78
C LEU A 114 9.99 0.52 0.85
N TYR A 115 8.87 0.03 1.38
CA TYR A 115 7.65 -0.21 0.60
C TYR A 115 6.71 0.99 0.70
N LEU A 116 6.27 1.48 -0.44
CA LEU A 116 5.42 2.66 -0.60
C LEU A 116 4.14 2.30 -1.38
N GLU A 117 3.04 2.95 -1.07
CA GLU A 117 1.77 2.76 -1.76
C GLU A 117 1.29 4.03 -2.48
N GLY A 118 0.83 3.88 -3.71
CA GLY A 118 0.37 4.96 -4.56
C GLY A 118 -0.75 5.81 -3.93
N TYR A 119 -1.57 5.24 -3.05
CA TYR A 119 -2.60 5.98 -2.31
C TYR A 119 -2.08 7.19 -1.53
N LEU A 120 -0.82 7.16 -1.08
CA LEU A 120 -0.20 8.27 -0.36
C LEU A 120 0.11 9.48 -1.26
N TRP A 121 -0.08 9.35 -2.57
CA TRP A 121 0.19 10.44 -3.51
C TRP A 121 -0.91 11.51 -3.52
N ASP A 122 -2.15 11.18 -3.13
CA ASP A 122 -3.29 12.12 -3.10
C ASP A 122 -3.14 13.24 -2.03
N PRO A 123 -2.88 12.95 -0.72
CA PRO A 123 -2.76 13.99 0.28
C PRO A 123 -1.42 14.75 0.17
N PRO A 124 -1.41 16.10 0.09
CA PRO A 124 -0.18 16.86 -0.15
C PRO A 124 0.93 16.64 0.90
N ASN A 125 0.56 16.46 2.16
CA ASN A 125 1.53 16.19 3.23
C ASN A 125 2.10 14.78 3.12
N ALA A 126 1.27 13.78 2.83
CA ALA A 126 1.69 12.41 2.62
C ALA A 126 2.59 12.30 1.38
N LYS A 127 2.27 13.01 0.30
CA LYS A 127 3.14 13.10 -0.88
C LYS A 127 4.53 13.66 -0.53
N ARG A 128 4.61 14.72 0.30
CA ARG A 128 5.90 15.25 0.77
C ARG A 128 6.65 14.25 1.66
N ALA A 129 5.93 13.52 2.51
CA ALA A 129 6.51 12.45 3.33
C ALA A 129 7.08 11.33 2.44
N PHE A 130 6.33 10.93 1.44
CA PHE A 130 6.73 9.94 0.45
C PHE A 130 8.06 10.31 -0.24
N LEU A 131 8.15 11.52 -0.80
CA LEU A 131 9.37 12.02 -1.44
C LEU A 131 10.55 12.11 -0.46
N LYS A 132 10.30 12.54 0.78
CA LYS A 132 11.35 12.55 1.82
C LYS A 132 11.80 11.15 2.20
N ALA A 133 10.88 10.17 2.29
CA ALA A 133 11.21 8.77 2.57
C ALA A 133 12.11 8.17 1.48
N ILE A 134 11.82 8.45 0.21
CA ILE A 134 12.67 8.06 -0.93
C ILE A 134 14.07 8.65 -0.81
N ASN A 135 14.19 9.93 -0.47
CA ASN A 135 15.50 10.56 -0.31
C ASN A 135 16.31 9.92 0.83
N ILE A 136 15.66 9.60 1.96
CA ILE A 136 16.31 8.88 3.08
C ILE A 136 16.74 7.48 2.61
N ALA A 137 15.90 6.75 1.91
CA ALA A 137 16.21 5.43 1.37
C ALA A 137 17.42 5.48 0.42
N LYS A 138 17.46 6.47 -0.47
CA LYS A 138 18.58 6.69 -1.39
C LYS A 138 19.90 6.96 -0.66
N GLU A 139 19.88 7.84 0.35
CA GLU A 139 21.04 8.13 1.18
C GLU A 139 21.57 6.89 1.91
N SER A 140 20.68 6.00 2.31
CA SER A 140 20.98 4.77 3.10
C SER A 140 21.18 3.53 2.23
N LYS A 141 21.04 3.64 0.89
CA LYS A 141 21.07 2.52 -0.06
C LYS A 141 19.97 1.47 0.21
N THR A 142 18.87 1.88 0.81
CA THR A 142 17.65 1.09 0.99
C THR A 142 16.92 1.03 -0.34
N LYS A 143 16.55 -0.14 -0.82
CA LYS A 143 15.76 -0.29 -2.05
C LYS A 143 14.35 0.27 -1.88
N VAL A 144 13.82 0.87 -2.93
CA VAL A 144 12.46 1.41 -2.94
C VAL A 144 11.54 0.48 -3.71
N ALA A 145 10.50 0.01 -3.05
CA ALA A 145 9.42 -0.74 -3.66
C ALA A 145 8.14 0.11 -3.69
N LEU A 146 7.45 0.12 -4.81
CA LEU A 146 6.21 0.88 -5.02
C LEU A 146 5.07 -0.04 -5.44
N SER A 147 3.92 0.06 -4.78
CA SER A 147 2.65 -0.45 -5.31
C SER A 147 1.87 0.66 -6.00
N LEU A 148 1.37 0.40 -7.21
CA LEU A 148 0.52 1.33 -7.95
C LEU A 148 -0.83 1.56 -7.26
N SER A 149 -1.28 0.60 -6.46
CA SER A 149 -2.44 0.63 -5.56
C SER A 149 -3.80 0.71 -6.22
N ASP A 150 -4.00 1.58 -7.23
CA ASP A 150 -5.32 1.85 -7.82
C ASP A 150 -5.18 2.53 -9.18
N ALA A 151 -5.89 2.02 -10.19
CA ALA A 151 -5.86 2.56 -11.55
C ALA A 151 -6.38 4.03 -11.66
N PHE A 152 -7.28 4.45 -10.76
CA PHE A 152 -7.74 5.85 -10.74
C PHE A 152 -6.67 6.79 -10.21
N CYS A 153 -5.91 6.37 -9.19
CA CYS A 153 -4.77 7.10 -8.67
C CYS A 153 -3.70 7.22 -9.75
N VAL A 154 -3.36 6.11 -10.40
CA VAL A 154 -2.42 6.07 -11.53
C VAL A 154 -2.87 7.03 -12.64
N GLY A 155 -4.16 7.00 -13.03
CA GLY A 155 -4.68 7.87 -14.08
C GLY A 155 -4.58 9.37 -13.76
N ARG A 156 -4.79 9.76 -12.50
CA ARG A 156 -4.67 11.16 -12.04
C ARG A 156 -3.24 11.67 -12.04
N TYR A 157 -2.28 10.83 -11.67
CA TYR A 157 -0.88 11.22 -11.43
C TYR A 157 0.10 10.49 -12.35
N ARG A 158 -0.36 10.08 -13.52
CA ARG A 158 0.37 9.23 -14.45
C ARG A 158 1.80 9.69 -14.72
N SER A 159 1.98 10.94 -15.12
CA SER A 159 3.30 11.48 -15.44
C SER A 159 4.25 11.48 -14.24
N GLU A 160 3.71 11.73 -13.04
CA GLU A 160 4.48 11.73 -11.82
C GLU A 160 4.87 10.29 -11.40
N PHE A 161 3.97 9.32 -11.61
CA PHE A 161 4.30 7.91 -11.35
C PHE A 161 5.35 7.37 -12.32
N LEU A 162 5.28 7.73 -13.61
CA LEU A 162 6.31 7.36 -14.58
C LEU A 162 7.68 7.93 -14.19
N ASP A 163 7.74 9.22 -13.86
CA ASP A 163 8.96 9.88 -13.39
C ASP A 163 9.51 9.26 -12.11
N LEU A 164 8.62 8.90 -11.18
CA LEU A 164 8.99 8.25 -9.92
C LEU A 164 9.58 6.85 -10.15
N ILE A 165 8.94 6.06 -11.01
CA ILE A 165 9.37 4.70 -11.32
C ILE A 165 10.73 4.72 -11.98
N GLU A 166 10.90 5.51 -13.03
CA GLU A 166 12.17 5.62 -13.77
C GLU A 166 13.35 6.05 -12.88
N LYS A 167 13.11 6.97 -11.94
CA LYS A 167 14.21 7.60 -11.18
C LYS A 167 14.48 7.01 -9.79
N HIS A 168 13.49 6.33 -9.21
CA HIS A 168 13.54 6.07 -7.78
C HIS A 168 13.04 4.69 -7.34
N VAL A 169 12.40 3.92 -8.20
CA VAL A 169 11.79 2.64 -7.83
C VAL A 169 12.62 1.48 -8.33
N ASP A 170 13.05 0.63 -7.41
CA ASP A 170 13.78 -0.61 -7.72
C ASP A 170 12.84 -1.80 -7.96
N ILE A 171 11.66 -1.78 -7.30
CA ILE A 171 10.68 -2.89 -7.34
C ILE A 171 9.29 -2.30 -7.53
N LEU A 172 8.60 -2.69 -8.59
CA LEU A 172 7.24 -2.25 -8.86
C LEU A 172 6.23 -3.38 -8.66
N PHE A 173 5.17 -3.10 -7.90
CA PHE A 173 4.00 -3.96 -7.75
C PHE A 173 2.77 -3.31 -8.38
N GLY A 174 1.99 -4.10 -9.10
CA GLY A 174 0.73 -3.66 -9.67
C GLY A 174 -0.14 -4.82 -10.12
N ASN A 175 -1.31 -4.50 -10.60
CA ASN A 175 -2.15 -5.44 -11.33
C ASN A 175 -2.23 -5.06 -12.81
N GLU A 176 -2.84 -5.94 -13.62
CA GLU A 176 -2.98 -5.71 -15.06
C GLU A 176 -3.71 -4.39 -15.37
N THR A 177 -4.78 -4.05 -14.65
CA THR A 177 -5.53 -2.81 -14.89
C THR A 177 -4.68 -1.57 -14.58
N GLU A 178 -3.91 -1.61 -13.52
CA GLU A 178 -3.03 -0.51 -13.11
C GLU A 178 -1.90 -0.27 -14.10
N ILE A 179 -1.24 -1.34 -14.57
CA ILE A 179 -0.13 -1.21 -15.52
C ILE A 179 -0.61 -0.77 -16.90
N LEU A 180 -1.77 -1.25 -17.35
CA LEU A 180 -2.40 -0.78 -18.59
C LEU A 180 -2.77 0.70 -18.51
N SER A 181 -3.29 1.16 -17.34
CA SER A 181 -3.58 2.57 -17.09
C SER A 181 -2.32 3.42 -17.10
N LEU A 182 -1.23 2.94 -16.50
CA LEU A 182 0.06 3.66 -16.43
C LEU A 182 0.65 3.91 -17.82
N TYR A 183 0.71 2.88 -18.65
CA TYR A 183 1.31 2.98 -20.00
C TYR A 183 0.30 3.31 -21.10
N GLN A 184 -0.99 3.45 -20.75
CA GLN A 184 -2.07 3.80 -21.68
C GLN A 184 -2.15 2.87 -22.91
N THR A 185 -1.92 1.59 -22.69
CA THR A 185 -2.07 0.54 -23.71
C THR A 185 -3.20 -0.42 -23.36
N LYS A 186 -3.68 -1.16 -24.35
CA LYS A 186 -4.65 -2.26 -24.19
C LYS A 186 -3.99 -3.64 -24.19
N SER A 187 -2.69 -3.70 -24.46
CA SER A 187 -1.92 -4.94 -24.49
C SER A 187 -1.10 -5.06 -23.20
N PHE A 188 -1.33 -6.14 -22.46
CA PHE A 188 -0.54 -6.46 -21.27
C PHE A 188 0.93 -6.68 -21.62
N ASP A 189 1.20 -7.41 -22.71
CA ASP A 189 2.58 -7.70 -23.14
C ASP A 189 3.34 -6.41 -23.52
N GLU A 190 2.65 -5.45 -24.18
CA GLU A 190 3.22 -4.14 -24.46
C GLU A 190 3.52 -3.36 -23.17
N ALA A 191 2.59 -3.36 -22.20
CA ALA A 191 2.81 -2.71 -20.91
C ALA A 191 4.01 -3.32 -20.17
N VAL A 192 4.17 -4.64 -20.21
CA VAL A 192 5.33 -5.35 -19.63
C VAL A 192 6.62 -4.93 -20.32
N GLN A 193 6.65 -4.85 -21.65
CA GLN A 193 7.83 -4.40 -22.41
C GLN A 193 8.22 -2.95 -22.10
N LEU A 194 7.23 -2.10 -21.82
CA LEU A 194 7.48 -0.70 -21.45
C LEU A 194 8.05 -0.59 -20.04
N VAL A 195 7.41 -1.24 -19.06
CA VAL A 195 7.84 -1.16 -17.65
C VAL A 195 9.21 -1.76 -17.40
N GLN A 196 9.62 -2.76 -18.18
CA GLN A 196 10.97 -3.34 -18.11
C GLN A 196 12.10 -2.34 -18.39
N LYS A 197 11.81 -1.25 -19.10
CA LYS A 197 12.79 -0.19 -19.38
C LYS A 197 12.94 0.77 -18.22
N ASP A 198 11.90 0.85 -17.38
CA ASP A 198 11.79 1.87 -16.34
C ASP A 198 12.08 1.31 -14.94
N CYS A 199 11.99 -0.02 -14.74
CA CYS A 199 12.16 -0.65 -13.42
C CYS A 199 12.79 -2.04 -13.51
N ASP A 200 13.76 -2.33 -12.64
CA ASP A 200 14.55 -3.56 -12.65
C ASP A 200 13.74 -4.81 -12.28
N VAL A 201 12.86 -4.68 -11.29
CA VAL A 201 12.02 -5.78 -10.79
C VAL A 201 10.56 -5.36 -10.82
N VAL A 202 9.73 -6.14 -11.49
CA VAL A 202 8.30 -5.86 -11.63
C VAL A 202 7.49 -7.11 -11.33
N ALA A 203 6.48 -7.02 -10.47
CA ALA A 203 5.55 -8.09 -10.17
C ALA A 203 4.11 -7.64 -10.43
N LEU A 204 3.47 -8.26 -11.43
CA LEU A 204 2.13 -7.90 -11.90
C LEU A 204 1.15 -9.04 -11.70
N THR A 205 0.08 -8.80 -10.97
CA THR A 205 -1.01 -9.76 -10.76
C THR A 205 -2.06 -9.68 -11.87
N ARG A 206 -2.66 -10.84 -12.21
CA ARG A 206 -3.62 -11.00 -13.32
C ARG A 206 -4.84 -11.82 -12.92
N ASP A 207 -5.32 -11.65 -11.70
CA ASP A 207 -6.45 -12.40 -11.12
C ASP A 207 -6.30 -13.93 -11.32
N ALA A 208 -7.33 -14.57 -11.88
CA ALA A 208 -7.35 -16.00 -12.15
C ALA A 208 -6.30 -16.48 -13.19
N ARG A 209 -5.59 -15.55 -13.84
CA ARG A 209 -4.49 -15.86 -14.76
C ARG A 209 -3.13 -15.93 -14.07
N GLY A 210 -3.08 -15.70 -12.75
CA GLY A 210 -1.85 -15.77 -11.97
C GLY A 210 -1.09 -14.44 -11.92
N SER A 211 0.21 -14.50 -12.06
CA SER A 211 1.07 -13.31 -12.05
C SER A 211 2.27 -13.46 -12.96
N VAL A 212 2.87 -12.31 -13.25
CA VAL A 212 4.10 -12.20 -14.03
C VAL A 212 5.13 -11.47 -13.19
N VAL A 213 6.32 -12.00 -13.12
CA VAL A 213 7.49 -11.33 -12.55
C VAL A 213 8.52 -11.11 -13.65
N VAL A 214 9.03 -9.90 -13.69
CA VAL A 214 10.12 -9.53 -14.58
C VAL A 214 11.32 -9.12 -13.73
N GLU A 215 12.47 -9.66 -14.03
CA GLU A 215 13.73 -9.31 -13.39
C GLU A 215 14.89 -9.44 -14.39
N ASN A 216 15.71 -8.40 -14.54
CA ASN A 216 16.87 -8.40 -15.42
C ASN A 216 16.56 -8.90 -16.84
N ASN A 217 15.46 -8.45 -17.44
CA ASN A 217 14.92 -8.88 -18.73
C ASN A 217 14.47 -10.34 -18.80
N ASN A 218 14.46 -11.07 -17.69
CA ASN A 218 13.84 -12.40 -17.61
C ASN A 218 12.37 -12.24 -17.27
N PHE A 219 11.55 -13.07 -17.90
CA PHE A 219 10.09 -13.09 -17.72
C PHE A 219 9.69 -14.42 -17.09
N PHE A 220 9.00 -14.36 -15.96
CA PHE A 220 8.52 -15.52 -15.21
C PHE A 220 7.00 -15.47 -15.10
N GLU A 221 6.34 -16.43 -15.72
CA GLU A 221 4.89 -16.62 -15.56
C GLU A 221 4.60 -17.56 -14.38
N ILE A 222 3.82 -17.07 -13.42
CA ILE A 222 3.44 -17.82 -12.22
C ILE A 222 1.96 -18.17 -12.32
N LYS A 223 1.66 -19.45 -12.52
CA LYS A 223 0.28 -19.93 -12.62
C LYS A 223 -0.43 -19.85 -11.26
N PRO A 224 -1.74 -19.57 -11.26
CA PRO A 224 -2.49 -19.53 -10.02
C PRO A 224 -2.62 -20.93 -9.40
N GLN A 225 -2.54 -20.99 -8.07
CA GLN A 225 -2.86 -22.20 -7.34
C GLN A 225 -4.39 -22.37 -7.28
N LYS A 226 -4.91 -23.51 -7.73
CA LYS A 226 -6.32 -23.83 -7.54
C LYS A 226 -6.57 -24.13 -6.05
N VAL A 227 -7.48 -23.37 -5.45
CA VAL A 227 -7.96 -23.63 -4.08
C VAL A 227 -9.36 -24.21 -4.15
N SER A 228 -9.62 -25.29 -3.39
CA SER A 228 -10.98 -25.77 -3.17
C SER A 228 -11.70 -24.79 -2.24
N LYS A 229 -12.96 -24.51 -2.54
CA LYS A 229 -13.84 -23.72 -1.65
C LYS A 229 -14.16 -24.51 -0.41
#